data_27edc0baee012fb91106d38be59d0804
#
_entry.id   27edc0baee012fb91106d38be59d0804
#
_cell.length_a   1.000
_cell.length_b   1.000
_cell.length_c   1.000
_cell.angle_alpha   90.00
_cell.angle_beta   90.00
_cell.angle_gamma   90.00
#
_symmetry.space_group_name_H-M   'P 1'
#
loop_
_entity.id
_entity.type
_entity.pdbx_description
1 polymer ?
#
loop_
_entity_poly.entity_id
_entity_poly.type
_entity_poly.pdbx_seq_one_letter_code
_entity_poly.pdbx_strand_id
1 'polypeptide(L)'
;MTPGGPPVLVLGVRRSGTTLLRVMLDRHSQLAVPDESYFVPQLADRHVRHVDVDEFVDDLRRLDTLAEWDVPLDRVRARLRDAMPIGAAIATVYTVYAEERGKQRWGDKTPMYMQNLRLLERLFPDALFVHLIRDGRDAALSFLAMPRGIVTETWMHPRTPAEFACQWRSEVAAARRLGERVAGRYLELRYEDLVADADAALRRVCAFAGLEYEPAMLDYAGNVDVSAKPHQQRLKQPPSKGVRDWRTQMPATDVSAFEHVAGDLLRDLGYETSHPPDVAGRAQRAWYDTRALAWRGASFALRRSFLWRRRHPVLRG
;
A
#
# COMPACT_ATOMS: atom_id res chain seq x y z
N MET A 1 -12.51 3.32 -20.18
CA MET A 1 -12.98 3.70 -18.84
C MET A 1 -13.47 2.45 -18.14
N THR A 2 -13.02 2.22 -16.92
CA THR A 2 -13.47 1.09 -16.10
C THR A 2 -14.97 1.24 -15.82
N PRO A 3 -15.81 0.21 -16.00
CA PRO A 3 -17.20 0.27 -15.56
C PRO A 3 -17.25 0.66 -14.08
N GLY A 4 -18.12 1.61 -13.72
CA GLY A 4 -18.24 2.11 -12.33
C GLY A 4 -17.26 3.22 -11.95
N GLY A 5 -16.39 3.68 -12.84
CA GLY A 5 -15.46 4.78 -12.59
C GLY A 5 -14.01 4.35 -12.36
N PRO A 6 -13.10 5.32 -12.15
CA PRO A 6 -11.66 5.05 -11.98
C PRO A 6 -11.39 4.25 -10.69
N PRO A 7 -10.43 3.30 -10.71
CA PRO A 7 -10.10 2.53 -9.51
C PRO A 7 -9.49 3.41 -8.41
N VAL A 8 -9.68 2.99 -7.14
CA VAL A 8 -9.16 3.69 -5.97
C VAL A 8 -7.97 2.91 -5.39
N LEU A 9 -6.77 3.45 -5.50
CA LEU A 9 -5.56 2.83 -4.99
C LEU A 9 -5.14 3.49 -3.67
N VAL A 10 -5.20 2.73 -2.57
CA VAL A 10 -4.78 3.20 -1.25
C VAL A 10 -3.28 2.99 -1.10
N LEU A 11 -2.56 4.08 -1.00
CA LEU A 11 -1.12 4.12 -0.78
C LEU A 11 -0.80 4.37 0.70
N GLY A 12 0.34 3.92 1.14
CA GLY A 12 0.88 4.24 2.45
C GLY A 12 2.01 3.31 2.84
N VAL A 13 2.95 3.85 3.60
CA VAL A 13 4.04 3.06 4.19
C VAL A 13 3.44 1.99 5.10
N ARG A 14 4.07 0.84 5.17
CA ARG A 14 3.64 -0.21 6.12
C ARG A 14 3.43 0.36 7.52
N ARG A 15 2.36 -0.07 8.19
CA ARG A 15 1.92 0.37 9.54
C ARG A 15 1.36 1.79 9.61
N SER A 16 1.03 2.41 8.48
CA SER A 16 0.34 3.72 8.45
C SER A 16 -1.18 3.63 8.62
N GLY A 17 -1.75 2.46 8.89
CA GLY A 17 -3.20 2.30 9.08
C GLY A 17 -3.97 2.05 7.78
N THR A 18 -3.30 1.77 6.67
CA THR A 18 -3.95 1.52 5.36
C THR A 18 -4.95 0.37 5.39
N THR A 19 -4.75 -0.64 6.24
CA THR A 19 -5.73 -1.73 6.41
C THR A 19 -7.02 -1.23 7.05
N LEU A 20 -6.96 -0.29 8.02
CA LEU A 20 -8.15 0.33 8.59
C LEU A 20 -8.94 1.09 7.52
N LEU A 21 -8.27 1.94 6.75
CA LEU A 21 -8.91 2.67 5.66
C LEU A 21 -9.50 1.70 4.62
N ARG A 22 -8.80 0.62 4.25
CA ARG A 22 -9.30 -0.39 3.34
C ARG A 22 -10.63 -0.99 3.80
N VAL A 23 -10.68 -1.47 5.04
CA VAL A 23 -11.90 -2.13 5.54
C VAL A 23 -13.08 -1.18 5.62
N MET A 24 -12.83 0.11 5.92
CA MET A 24 -13.85 1.15 5.87
C MET A 24 -14.35 1.39 4.43
N LEU A 25 -13.43 1.52 3.46
CA LEU A 25 -13.76 1.70 2.05
C LEU A 25 -14.50 0.50 1.47
N ASP A 26 -14.12 -0.72 1.88
CA ASP A 26 -14.79 -1.93 1.41
C ASP A 26 -16.22 -2.08 1.94
N ARG A 27 -16.63 -1.33 2.96
CA ARG A 27 -18.02 -1.26 3.41
C ARG A 27 -18.93 -0.42 2.51
N HIS A 28 -18.36 0.40 1.62
CA HIS A 28 -19.14 1.17 0.66
C HIS A 28 -19.86 0.26 -0.34
N SER A 29 -21.13 0.54 -0.64
CA SER A 29 -21.99 -0.30 -1.50
C SER A 29 -21.48 -0.44 -2.94
N GLN A 30 -20.76 0.57 -3.44
CA GLN A 30 -20.26 0.58 -4.83
C GLN A 30 -18.78 0.23 -4.97
N LEU A 31 -17.97 0.23 -3.90
CA LEU A 31 -16.51 0.08 -3.97
C LEU A 31 -16.06 -1.21 -3.28
N ALA A 32 -15.41 -2.10 -4.02
CA ALA A 32 -14.78 -3.31 -3.50
C ALA A 32 -13.27 -3.10 -3.34
N VAL A 33 -12.74 -3.29 -2.14
CA VAL A 33 -11.30 -3.21 -1.87
C VAL A 33 -10.83 -4.51 -1.21
N PRO A 34 -10.31 -5.46 -1.99
CA PRO A 34 -9.88 -6.76 -1.48
C PRO A 34 -8.72 -6.66 -0.49
N ASP A 35 -8.33 -7.76 0.08
CA ASP A 35 -7.06 -7.91 0.78
C ASP A 35 -5.87 -7.70 -0.17
N GLU A 36 -4.66 -7.63 0.40
CA GLU A 36 -3.45 -7.29 -0.35
C GLU A 36 -3.19 -8.25 -1.51
N SER A 37 -3.06 -7.71 -2.70
CA SER A 37 -2.98 -8.49 -3.94
C SER A 37 -1.60 -9.05 -4.23
N TYR A 38 -0.53 -8.29 -3.99
CA TYR A 38 0.89 -8.61 -4.25
C TYR A 38 1.24 -8.98 -5.71
N PHE A 39 0.31 -9.42 -6.52
CA PHE A 39 0.56 -10.00 -7.86
C PHE A 39 0.74 -8.98 -8.98
N VAL A 40 0.32 -7.72 -8.81
CA VAL A 40 0.30 -6.73 -9.90
C VAL A 40 1.67 -6.52 -10.54
N PRO A 41 2.76 -6.28 -9.78
CA PRO A 41 4.08 -6.14 -10.42
C PRO A 41 4.59 -7.42 -11.07
N GLN A 42 4.24 -8.57 -10.51
CA GLN A 42 4.69 -9.87 -11.00
C GLN A 42 4.07 -10.19 -12.36
N LEU A 43 2.74 -10.03 -12.47
CA LEU A 43 2.02 -10.22 -13.73
C LEU A 43 2.47 -9.20 -14.79
N ALA A 44 2.68 -7.94 -14.38
CA ALA A 44 3.16 -6.90 -15.30
C ALA A 44 4.56 -7.18 -15.85
N ASP A 45 5.46 -7.74 -15.03
CA ASP A 45 6.81 -8.11 -15.47
C ASP A 45 6.80 -9.35 -16.38
N ARG A 46 5.87 -10.28 -16.16
CA ARG A 46 5.78 -11.52 -16.92
C ARG A 46 5.14 -11.30 -18.29
N HIS A 47 4.08 -10.51 -18.35
CA HIS A 47 3.30 -10.23 -19.55
C HIS A 47 3.63 -8.84 -20.16
N VAL A 48 4.90 -8.42 -20.08
CA VAL A 48 5.34 -7.07 -20.47
C VAL A 48 5.15 -6.76 -21.97
N ARG A 49 5.21 -7.78 -22.82
CA ARG A 49 5.12 -7.61 -24.28
C ARG A 49 3.68 -7.63 -24.75
N HIS A 50 2.93 -8.62 -24.35
CA HIS A 50 1.52 -8.83 -24.67
C HIS A 50 0.92 -9.82 -23.69
N VAL A 51 -0.38 -9.79 -23.55
CA VAL A 51 -1.14 -10.79 -22.81
C VAL A 51 -1.47 -11.92 -23.78
N ASP A 52 -1.01 -13.13 -23.43
CA ASP A 52 -1.57 -14.38 -23.92
C ASP A 52 -2.60 -14.83 -22.88
N VAL A 53 -3.83 -15.08 -23.31
CA VAL A 53 -4.95 -15.35 -22.40
C VAL A 53 -4.73 -16.65 -21.62
N ASP A 54 -4.23 -17.69 -22.28
CA ASP A 54 -4.04 -18.99 -21.64
C ASP A 54 -2.93 -18.92 -20.59
N GLU A 55 -1.78 -18.33 -20.96
CA GLU A 55 -0.66 -18.13 -20.01
C GLU A 55 -1.08 -17.25 -18.84
N PHE A 56 -1.82 -16.17 -19.08
CA PHE A 56 -2.26 -15.25 -18.05
C PHE A 56 -3.21 -15.94 -17.06
N VAL A 57 -4.19 -16.71 -17.57
CA VAL A 57 -5.13 -17.46 -16.71
C VAL A 57 -4.41 -18.56 -15.94
N ASP A 58 -3.44 -19.23 -16.55
CA ASP A 58 -2.62 -20.23 -15.84
C ASP A 58 -1.78 -19.59 -14.72
N ASP A 59 -1.28 -18.38 -14.93
CA ASP A 59 -0.60 -17.63 -13.88
C ASP A 59 -1.59 -17.24 -12.76
N LEU A 60 -2.79 -16.79 -13.09
CA LEU A 60 -3.83 -16.48 -12.09
C LEU A 60 -4.19 -17.69 -11.23
N ARG A 61 -4.29 -18.91 -11.80
CA ARG A 61 -4.58 -20.15 -11.07
C ARG A 61 -3.54 -20.50 -10.00
N ARG A 62 -2.32 -19.99 -10.15
CA ARG A 62 -1.20 -20.23 -9.22
C ARG A 62 -1.10 -19.22 -8.09
N LEU A 63 -1.96 -18.20 -8.10
CA LEU A 63 -1.98 -17.15 -7.09
C LEU A 63 -2.88 -17.56 -5.91
N ASP A 64 -2.29 -17.86 -4.77
CA ASP A 64 -3.02 -18.15 -3.53
C ASP A 64 -4.01 -17.02 -3.18
N THR A 65 -3.62 -15.78 -3.41
CA THR A 65 -4.46 -14.59 -3.21
C THR A 65 -5.80 -14.66 -3.95
N LEU A 66 -5.82 -15.17 -5.18
CA LEU A 66 -7.07 -15.26 -5.94
C LEU A 66 -7.97 -16.40 -5.46
N ALA A 67 -7.38 -17.47 -4.94
CA ALA A 67 -8.14 -18.51 -4.26
C ALA A 67 -8.80 -17.96 -2.99
N GLU A 68 -8.06 -17.17 -2.18
CA GLU A 68 -8.60 -16.48 -1.01
C GLU A 68 -9.70 -15.46 -1.36
N TRP A 69 -9.61 -14.82 -2.52
CA TRP A 69 -10.62 -13.86 -2.99
C TRP A 69 -11.85 -14.49 -3.60
N ASP A 70 -11.83 -15.78 -3.87
CA ASP A 70 -12.91 -16.53 -4.53
C ASP A 70 -13.33 -15.88 -5.87
N VAL A 71 -12.33 -15.59 -6.73
CA VAL A 71 -12.54 -14.97 -8.04
C VAL A 71 -12.83 -16.06 -9.09
N PRO A 72 -14.00 -16.06 -9.75
CA PRO A 72 -14.32 -17.03 -10.79
C PRO A 72 -13.48 -16.78 -12.05
N LEU A 73 -12.41 -17.57 -12.21
CA LEU A 73 -11.45 -17.38 -13.32
C LEU A 73 -12.06 -17.57 -14.69
N ASP A 74 -13.13 -18.35 -14.82
CA ASP A 74 -13.85 -18.50 -16.10
C ASP A 74 -14.52 -17.19 -16.52
N ARG A 75 -15.06 -16.41 -15.58
CA ARG A 75 -15.58 -15.06 -15.85
C ARG A 75 -14.48 -14.09 -16.22
N VAL A 76 -13.31 -14.19 -15.57
CA VAL A 76 -12.12 -13.40 -15.95
C VAL A 76 -11.72 -13.77 -17.38
N ARG A 77 -11.51 -15.06 -17.66
CA ARG A 77 -11.12 -15.56 -18.97
C ARG A 77 -12.05 -15.09 -20.11
N ALA A 78 -13.36 -15.13 -19.88
CA ALA A 78 -14.36 -14.71 -20.88
C ALA A 78 -14.24 -13.24 -21.30
N ARG A 79 -13.54 -12.39 -20.51
CA ARG A 79 -13.33 -10.97 -20.78
C ARG A 79 -11.94 -10.63 -21.31
N LEU A 80 -11.02 -11.56 -21.20
CA LEU A 80 -9.67 -11.39 -21.72
C LEU A 80 -9.63 -11.55 -23.23
N ARG A 81 -8.65 -10.90 -23.84
CA ARG A 81 -8.33 -11.03 -25.28
C ARG A 81 -6.82 -10.99 -25.42
N ASP A 82 -6.32 -11.77 -26.38
CA ASP A 82 -4.90 -11.73 -26.70
C ASP A 82 -4.45 -10.33 -27.10
N ALA A 83 -3.22 -10.01 -26.77
CA ALA A 83 -2.60 -8.71 -27.04
C ALA A 83 -3.25 -7.51 -26.34
N MET A 84 -4.23 -7.72 -25.44
CA MET A 84 -4.75 -6.59 -24.65
C MET A 84 -3.67 -6.01 -23.72
N PRO A 85 -3.75 -4.70 -23.33
CA PRO A 85 -2.83 -4.12 -22.38
C PRO A 85 -2.86 -4.86 -21.05
N ILE A 86 -1.68 -5.15 -20.48
CA ILE A 86 -1.58 -5.90 -19.21
C ILE A 86 -2.33 -5.21 -18.06
N GLY A 87 -2.33 -3.88 -18.00
CA GLY A 87 -3.12 -3.14 -17.00
C GLY A 87 -4.62 -3.42 -17.11
N ALA A 88 -5.14 -3.54 -18.34
CA ALA A 88 -6.55 -3.89 -18.58
C ALA A 88 -6.85 -5.35 -18.18
N ALA A 89 -5.94 -6.29 -18.47
CA ALA A 89 -6.09 -7.67 -18.05
C ALA A 89 -6.12 -7.80 -16.50
N ILE A 90 -5.21 -7.13 -15.83
CA ILE A 90 -5.19 -7.08 -14.36
C ILE A 90 -6.46 -6.40 -13.82
N ALA A 91 -6.88 -5.27 -14.40
CA ALA A 91 -8.11 -4.58 -14.02
C ALA A 91 -9.36 -5.48 -14.17
N THR A 92 -9.36 -6.38 -15.16
CA THR A 92 -10.45 -7.36 -15.34
C THR A 92 -10.60 -8.27 -14.13
N VAL A 93 -9.50 -8.71 -13.52
CA VAL A 93 -9.52 -9.54 -12.29
C VAL A 93 -10.23 -8.80 -11.16
N TYR A 94 -9.85 -7.55 -10.90
CA TYR A 94 -10.48 -6.72 -9.86
C TYR A 94 -11.93 -6.39 -10.18
N THR A 95 -12.25 -6.17 -11.45
CA THR A 95 -13.63 -5.89 -11.88
C THR A 95 -14.52 -7.09 -11.62
N VAL A 96 -14.08 -8.30 -11.96
CA VAL A 96 -14.83 -9.52 -11.67
C VAL A 96 -14.98 -9.71 -10.15
N TYR A 97 -13.90 -9.48 -9.37
CA TYR A 97 -13.97 -9.50 -7.91
C TYR A 97 -15.05 -8.57 -7.34
N ALA A 98 -15.12 -7.33 -7.86
CA ALA A 98 -16.11 -6.34 -7.41
C ALA A 98 -17.54 -6.77 -7.76
N GLU A 99 -17.75 -7.23 -8.99
CA GLU A 99 -19.07 -7.68 -9.47
C GLU A 99 -19.61 -8.90 -8.69
N GLU A 100 -18.75 -9.85 -8.33
CA GLU A 100 -19.14 -10.99 -7.49
C GLU A 100 -19.66 -10.56 -6.12
N ARG A 101 -19.33 -9.33 -5.70
CA ARG A 101 -19.80 -8.70 -4.46
C ARG A 101 -20.91 -7.68 -4.67
N GLY A 102 -21.49 -7.64 -5.88
CA GLY A 102 -22.54 -6.70 -6.25
C GLY A 102 -22.08 -5.24 -6.36
N LYS A 103 -20.75 -5.01 -6.48
CA LYS A 103 -20.15 -3.68 -6.52
C LYS A 103 -19.68 -3.34 -7.93
N GLN A 104 -19.71 -2.05 -8.26
CA GLN A 104 -19.43 -1.58 -9.62
C GLN A 104 -17.98 -1.13 -9.82
N ARG A 105 -17.28 -0.84 -8.72
CA ARG A 105 -15.96 -0.22 -8.72
C ARG A 105 -15.01 -1.01 -7.85
N TRP A 106 -13.76 -1.06 -8.23
CA TRP A 106 -12.72 -1.72 -7.46
C TRP A 106 -11.66 -0.76 -6.94
N GLY A 107 -10.96 -1.18 -5.89
CA GLY A 107 -9.77 -0.56 -5.36
C GLY A 107 -8.72 -1.59 -5.00
N ASP A 108 -7.54 -1.12 -4.64
CA ASP A 108 -6.46 -1.96 -4.09
C ASP A 108 -5.78 -1.25 -2.91
N LYS A 109 -5.35 -2.03 -1.94
CA LYS A 109 -4.51 -1.59 -0.84
C LYS A 109 -3.40 -2.60 -0.59
N THR A 110 -2.26 -2.40 -1.21
CA THR A 110 -1.08 -3.25 -1.04
C THR A 110 0.14 -2.36 -0.72
N PRO A 111 0.59 -2.27 0.55
CA PRO A 111 1.67 -1.37 0.95
C PRO A 111 2.98 -1.59 0.20
N MET A 112 3.23 -2.82 -0.26
CA MET A 112 4.39 -3.14 -1.09
C MET A 112 4.42 -2.36 -2.42
N TYR A 113 3.28 -1.86 -2.88
CA TYR A 113 3.20 -1.08 -4.13
C TYR A 113 3.76 0.33 -4.00
N MET A 114 4.06 0.81 -2.80
CA MET A 114 4.85 2.04 -2.61
C MET A 114 6.20 2.02 -3.34
N GLN A 115 6.73 0.85 -3.62
CA GLN A 115 7.95 0.67 -4.40
C GLN A 115 7.72 0.63 -5.91
N ASN A 116 6.46 0.59 -6.36
CA ASN A 116 6.06 0.39 -7.76
C ASN A 116 5.14 1.51 -8.29
N LEU A 117 5.17 2.71 -7.71
CA LEU A 117 4.22 3.79 -8.01
C LEU A 117 4.17 4.16 -9.50
N ARG A 118 5.32 4.21 -10.19
CA ARG A 118 5.37 4.47 -11.64
C ARG A 118 4.75 3.34 -12.47
N LEU A 119 4.83 2.11 -11.97
CA LEU A 119 4.19 0.98 -12.62
C LEU A 119 2.66 1.11 -12.49
N LEU A 120 2.15 1.38 -11.28
CA LEU A 120 0.72 1.59 -11.05
C LEU A 120 0.15 2.72 -11.90
N GLU A 121 0.85 3.87 -11.94
CA GLU A 121 0.49 5.02 -12.79
C GLU A 121 0.35 4.63 -14.27
N ARG A 122 1.26 3.80 -14.76
CA ARG A 122 1.26 3.34 -16.15
C ARG A 122 0.21 2.27 -16.43
N LEU A 123 -0.02 1.33 -15.49
CA LEU A 123 -0.99 0.26 -15.63
C LEU A 123 -2.43 0.76 -15.51
N PHE A 124 -2.66 1.74 -14.64
CA PHE A 124 -3.97 2.29 -14.31
C PHE A 124 -3.96 3.82 -14.45
N PRO A 125 -3.91 4.33 -15.69
CA PRO A 125 -3.71 5.77 -15.95
C PRO A 125 -4.84 6.65 -15.39
N ASP A 126 -6.03 6.09 -15.19
CA ASP A 126 -7.18 6.82 -14.63
C ASP A 126 -7.31 6.66 -13.10
N ALA A 127 -6.45 5.86 -12.47
CA ALA A 127 -6.57 5.55 -11.04
C ALA A 127 -6.52 6.80 -10.16
N LEU A 128 -7.33 6.79 -9.11
CA LEU A 128 -7.29 7.74 -8.00
C LEU A 128 -6.41 7.18 -6.90
N PHE A 129 -5.50 7.97 -6.39
CA PHE A 129 -4.55 7.60 -5.37
C PHE A 129 -4.90 8.27 -4.03
N VAL A 130 -5.23 7.48 -3.03
CA VAL A 130 -5.45 7.95 -1.65
C VAL A 130 -4.23 7.58 -0.83
N HIS A 131 -3.40 8.54 -0.50
CA HIS A 131 -2.16 8.34 0.26
C HIS A 131 -2.40 8.60 1.75
N LEU A 132 -2.45 7.53 2.53
CA LEU A 132 -2.55 7.61 3.99
C LEU A 132 -1.16 7.74 4.60
N ILE A 133 -0.90 8.88 5.23
CA ILE A 133 0.37 9.21 5.90
C ILE A 133 0.15 9.13 7.41
N ARG A 134 1.05 8.47 8.11
CA ARG A 134 1.12 8.41 9.57
C ARG A 134 2.46 8.95 10.04
N ASP A 135 2.52 9.50 11.28
CA ASP A 135 3.80 9.81 11.92
C ASP A 135 4.74 8.62 11.81
N GLY A 136 5.88 8.87 11.15
CA GLY A 136 6.82 7.80 10.84
C GLY A 136 7.41 7.13 12.08
N ARG A 137 7.49 7.84 13.21
CA ARG A 137 7.98 7.31 14.51
C ARG A 137 6.99 6.30 15.08
N ASP A 138 5.70 6.60 15.04
CA ASP A 138 4.65 5.66 15.46
C ASP A 138 4.56 4.45 14.54
N ALA A 139 4.74 4.68 13.24
CA ALA A 139 4.79 3.60 12.26
C ALA A 139 6.01 2.70 12.51
N ALA A 140 7.19 3.28 12.84
CA ALA A 140 8.40 2.55 13.21
C ALA A 140 8.20 1.68 14.44
N LEU A 141 7.64 2.23 15.53
CA LEU A 141 7.29 1.47 16.74
C LEU A 141 6.37 0.28 16.41
N SER A 142 5.37 0.51 15.58
CA SER A 142 4.44 -0.55 15.18
C SER A 142 5.09 -1.60 14.28
N PHE A 143 6.04 -1.21 13.44
CA PHE A 143 6.75 -2.11 12.55
C PHE A 143 7.77 -2.97 13.29
N LEU A 144 8.60 -2.35 14.11
CA LEU A 144 9.66 -3.02 14.87
C LEU A 144 9.12 -3.97 15.97
N ALA A 145 7.89 -3.75 16.42
CA ALA A 145 7.20 -4.63 17.37
C ALA A 145 6.52 -5.85 16.72
N MET A 146 6.58 -6.01 15.39
CA MET A 146 6.00 -7.19 14.74
C MET A 146 6.81 -8.45 15.05
N PRO A 147 6.16 -9.59 15.32
CA PRO A 147 6.85 -10.86 15.48
C PRO A 147 7.69 -11.18 14.23
N ARG A 148 8.90 -11.69 14.47
CA ARG A 148 9.75 -12.21 13.39
C ARG A 148 9.03 -13.36 12.68
N GLY A 149 9.13 -13.41 11.35
CA GLY A 149 8.46 -14.44 10.53
C GLY A 149 7.12 -14.02 9.90
N ILE A 150 6.44 -12.99 10.42
CA ILE A 150 5.25 -12.43 9.76
C ILE A 150 5.66 -11.58 8.54
N VAL A 151 6.80 -10.95 8.63
CA VAL A 151 7.40 -10.23 7.51
C VAL A 151 8.48 -11.13 6.93
N THR A 152 8.44 -11.37 5.62
CA THR A 152 9.50 -12.13 4.94
C THR A 152 10.85 -11.53 5.36
N GLU A 153 11.58 -12.22 6.22
CA GLU A 153 12.86 -11.75 6.75
C GLU A 153 13.89 -11.71 5.62
N THR A 154 13.92 -10.59 4.94
CA THR A 154 15.06 -10.28 4.10
C THR A 154 16.01 -9.40 4.90
N TRP A 155 17.32 -9.50 4.64
CA TRP A 155 18.36 -8.62 5.21
C TRP A 155 18.08 -7.12 5.02
N MET A 156 16.99 -6.80 4.39
CA MET A 156 16.50 -5.53 3.89
C MET A 156 15.42 -4.89 4.75
N HIS A 157 14.87 -5.63 5.71
CA HIS A 157 13.88 -5.07 6.63
C HIS A 157 14.56 -4.13 7.60
N PRO A 158 13.98 -2.95 7.82
CA PRO A 158 14.44 -2.04 8.87
C PRO A 158 14.50 -2.78 10.21
N ARG A 159 15.62 -2.64 10.89
CA ARG A 159 15.86 -3.21 12.22
C ARG A 159 15.96 -2.14 13.30
N THR A 160 16.09 -0.90 12.89
CA THR A 160 16.21 0.28 13.75
C THR A 160 15.25 1.37 13.29
N PRO A 161 14.87 2.30 14.19
CA PRO A 161 14.06 3.46 13.83
C PRO A 161 14.68 4.30 12.71
N ALA A 162 16.00 4.48 12.69
CA ALA A 162 16.70 5.23 11.64
C ALA A 162 16.60 4.54 10.26
N GLU A 163 16.71 3.22 10.20
CA GLU A 163 16.52 2.47 8.96
C GLU A 163 15.07 2.56 8.47
N PHE A 164 14.10 2.48 9.40
CA PHE A 164 12.70 2.68 9.05
C PHE A 164 12.44 4.12 8.59
N ALA A 165 13.07 5.12 9.20
CA ALA A 165 12.98 6.53 8.78
C ALA A 165 13.41 6.72 7.32
N CYS A 166 14.47 6.03 6.88
CA CYS A 166 14.92 6.07 5.48
C CYS A 166 13.87 5.51 4.53
N GLN A 167 13.28 4.37 4.87
CA GLN A 167 12.21 3.77 4.08
C GLN A 167 10.99 4.70 4.06
N TRP A 168 10.51 5.14 5.23
CA TRP A 168 9.35 6.01 5.36
C TRP A 168 9.51 7.29 4.56
N ARG A 169 10.64 7.99 4.73
CA ARG A 169 10.96 9.21 3.98
C ARG A 169 10.95 8.95 2.47
N SER A 170 11.63 7.91 2.03
CA SER A 170 11.75 7.59 0.61
C SER A 170 10.40 7.27 -0.04
N GLU A 171 9.57 6.48 0.64
CA GLU A 171 8.25 6.07 0.15
C GLU A 171 7.25 7.23 0.17
N VAL A 172 7.18 8.00 1.25
CA VAL A 172 6.31 9.18 1.34
C VAL A 172 6.69 10.22 0.27
N ALA A 173 7.98 10.54 0.14
CA ALA A 173 8.44 11.46 -0.88
C ALA A 173 8.17 10.95 -2.31
N ALA A 174 8.25 9.65 -2.54
CA ALA A 174 7.93 9.07 -3.84
C ALA A 174 6.43 9.17 -4.18
N ALA A 175 5.55 8.98 -3.18
CA ALA A 175 4.11 9.13 -3.36
C ALA A 175 3.72 10.60 -3.60
N ARG A 176 4.34 11.55 -2.91
CA ARG A 176 4.10 12.99 -3.15
C ARG A 176 4.53 13.41 -4.56
N ARG A 177 5.68 12.91 -5.03
CA ARG A 177 6.09 13.12 -6.44
C ARG A 177 5.16 12.46 -7.45
N LEU A 178 4.48 11.35 -7.11
CA LEU A 178 3.38 10.83 -7.92
C LEU A 178 2.23 11.83 -7.95
N GLY A 179 1.84 12.38 -6.78
CA GLY A 179 0.79 13.39 -6.68
C GLY A 179 1.01 14.60 -7.58
N GLU A 180 2.25 15.08 -7.65
CA GLU A 180 2.64 16.20 -8.56
C GLU A 180 2.39 15.85 -10.05
N ARG A 181 2.62 14.58 -10.43
CA ARG A 181 2.44 14.16 -11.83
C ARG A 181 0.99 13.90 -12.22
N VAL A 182 0.20 13.42 -11.27
CA VAL A 182 -1.18 12.97 -11.53
C VAL A 182 -2.23 14.00 -11.08
N ALA A 183 -1.96 15.27 -11.25
CA ALA A 183 -2.77 16.39 -10.76
C ALA A 183 -4.28 16.08 -10.76
N GLY A 184 -4.96 16.33 -9.63
CA GLY A 184 -6.38 16.05 -9.44
C GLY A 184 -6.74 14.58 -9.14
N ARG A 185 -5.79 13.64 -9.22
CA ARG A 185 -6.01 12.21 -8.96
C ARG A 185 -5.24 11.68 -7.74
N TYR A 186 -4.81 12.57 -6.85
CA TYR A 186 -4.06 12.24 -5.64
C TYR A 186 -4.59 13.03 -4.45
N LEU A 187 -4.89 12.31 -3.37
CA LEU A 187 -5.36 12.86 -2.10
C LEU A 187 -4.44 12.41 -0.98
N GLU A 188 -3.91 13.35 -0.20
CA GLU A 188 -3.23 13.04 1.08
C GLU A 188 -4.24 13.06 2.22
N LEU A 189 -4.17 12.03 3.05
CA LEU A 189 -4.94 11.87 4.28
C LEU A 189 -4.01 11.51 5.41
N ARG A 190 -4.14 12.16 6.57
CA ARG A 190 -3.37 11.79 7.75
C ARG A 190 -4.10 10.66 8.51
N TYR A 191 -3.34 9.69 8.98
CA TYR A 191 -3.86 8.62 9.83
C TYR A 191 -4.48 9.17 11.12
N GLU A 192 -3.84 10.20 11.68
CA GLU A 192 -4.27 10.86 12.90
C GLU A 192 -5.63 11.53 12.73
N ASP A 193 -5.90 12.11 11.55
CA ASP A 193 -7.22 12.69 11.22
C ASP A 193 -8.26 11.58 11.04
N LEU A 194 -7.92 10.50 10.34
CA LEU A 194 -8.80 9.34 10.17
C LEU A 194 -9.22 8.74 11.52
N VAL A 195 -8.32 8.69 12.50
CA VAL A 195 -8.60 8.14 13.82
C VAL A 195 -9.33 9.16 14.71
N ALA A 196 -9.10 10.46 14.49
CA ALA A 196 -9.74 11.52 15.26
C ALA A 196 -11.19 11.73 14.86
N ASP A 197 -11.46 11.70 13.55
CA ASP A 197 -12.78 11.88 12.95
C ASP A 197 -12.88 11.07 11.65
N ALA A 198 -13.26 9.80 11.80
CA ALA A 198 -13.36 8.87 10.67
C ALA A 198 -14.47 9.29 9.69
N ASP A 199 -15.58 9.87 10.18
CA ASP A 199 -16.68 10.36 9.34
C ASP A 199 -16.19 11.46 8.39
N ALA A 200 -15.56 12.50 8.92
CA ALA A 200 -15.02 13.60 8.11
C ALA A 200 -13.93 13.11 7.13
N ALA A 201 -13.05 12.21 7.57
CA ALA A 201 -12.01 11.65 6.72
C ALA A 201 -12.61 10.84 5.55
N LEU A 202 -13.60 10.00 5.82
CA LEU A 202 -14.26 9.19 4.80
C LEU A 202 -15.08 10.04 3.82
N ARG A 203 -15.75 11.08 4.29
CA ARG A 203 -16.44 12.06 3.41
C ARG A 203 -15.46 12.69 2.42
N ARG A 204 -14.26 13.08 2.89
CA ARG A 204 -13.24 13.63 2.01
C ARG A 204 -12.79 12.62 0.94
N VAL A 205 -12.59 11.35 1.34
CA VAL A 205 -12.20 10.28 0.41
C VAL A 205 -13.33 10.01 -0.59
N CYS A 206 -14.58 9.94 -0.16
CA CYS A 206 -15.73 9.73 -1.03
C CYS A 206 -15.90 10.88 -2.03
N ALA A 207 -15.86 12.13 -1.58
CA ALA A 207 -15.92 13.30 -2.45
C ALA A 207 -14.79 13.30 -3.49
N PHE A 208 -13.56 12.98 -3.09
CA PHE A 208 -12.43 12.84 -4.00
C PHE A 208 -12.62 11.70 -5.00
N ALA A 209 -13.20 10.59 -4.56
CA ALA A 209 -13.48 9.45 -5.40
C ALA A 209 -14.73 9.63 -6.29
N GLY A 210 -15.51 10.68 -6.12
CA GLY A 210 -16.80 10.86 -6.80
C GLY A 210 -17.84 9.81 -6.34
N LEU A 211 -17.80 9.45 -5.06
CA LEU A 211 -18.75 8.56 -4.40
C LEU A 211 -19.56 9.35 -3.37
N GLU A 212 -20.79 8.95 -3.14
CA GLU A 212 -21.57 9.47 -2.01
C GLU A 212 -21.11 8.77 -0.72
N TYR A 213 -20.97 9.53 0.35
CA TYR A 213 -20.60 8.98 1.64
C TYR A 213 -21.73 8.11 2.21
N GLU A 214 -21.38 6.93 2.69
CA GLU A 214 -22.29 5.99 3.35
C GLU A 214 -21.88 5.77 4.81
N PRO A 215 -22.75 6.05 5.81
CA PRO A 215 -22.45 5.80 7.23
C PRO A 215 -22.04 4.35 7.54
N ALA A 216 -22.49 3.38 6.74
CA ALA A 216 -22.11 1.97 6.85
C ALA A 216 -20.60 1.73 6.75
N MET A 217 -19.85 2.68 6.19
CA MET A 217 -18.38 2.61 6.13
C MET A 217 -17.72 2.65 7.52
N LEU A 218 -18.40 3.21 8.52
CA LEU A 218 -17.95 3.20 9.91
C LEU A 218 -18.23 1.87 10.63
N ASP A 219 -19.15 1.07 10.10
CA ASP A 219 -19.59 -0.18 10.71
C ASP A 219 -18.78 -1.40 10.19
N TYR A 220 -17.46 -1.27 10.22
CA TYR A 220 -16.53 -2.28 9.71
C TYR A 220 -16.13 -3.33 10.75
N ALA A 221 -16.10 -2.97 12.05
CA ALA A 221 -15.47 -3.79 13.10
C ALA A 221 -16.13 -5.18 13.28
N GLY A 222 -17.45 -5.25 13.14
CA GLY A 222 -18.21 -6.50 13.21
C GLY A 222 -18.11 -7.41 11.99
N ASN A 223 -17.55 -6.90 10.88
CA ASN A 223 -17.56 -7.57 9.58
C ASN A 223 -16.16 -7.93 9.07
N VAL A 224 -15.12 -7.77 9.90
CA VAL A 224 -13.73 -8.09 9.50
C VAL A 224 -13.34 -9.46 10.03
N ASP A 225 -13.09 -10.40 9.13
CA ASP A 225 -12.43 -11.65 9.50
C ASP A 225 -10.92 -11.43 9.65
N VAL A 226 -10.44 -11.52 10.89
CA VAL A 226 -9.02 -11.41 11.25
C VAL A 226 -8.46 -12.71 11.82
N SER A 227 -9.18 -13.81 11.67
CA SER A 227 -8.80 -15.12 12.23
C SER A 227 -7.44 -15.58 11.71
N ALA A 228 -7.18 -15.41 10.43
CA ALA A 228 -5.91 -15.74 9.78
C ALA A 228 -4.79 -14.71 9.98
N LYS A 229 -5.10 -13.52 10.56
CA LYS A 229 -4.18 -12.38 10.64
C LYS A 229 -4.09 -11.82 12.07
N PRO A 230 -3.37 -12.49 12.99
CA PRO A 230 -3.30 -12.08 14.42
C PRO A 230 -2.88 -10.62 14.64
N HIS A 231 -2.05 -10.05 13.75
CA HIS A 231 -1.60 -8.66 13.81
C HIS A 231 -2.68 -7.64 13.42
N GLN A 232 -3.85 -8.09 12.95
CA GLN A 232 -5.01 -7.27 12.56
C GLN A 232 -6.16 -7.33 13.58
N GLN A 233 -6.02 -8.03 14.71
CA GLN A 233 -7.09 -8.20 15.73
C GLN A 233 -7.69 -6.87 16.21
N ARG A 234 -6.91 -5.78 16.19
CA ARG A 234 -7.39 -4.44 16.56
C ARG A 234 -8.46 -3.87 15.61
N LEU A 235 -8.60 -4.41 14.41
CA LEU A 235 -9.68 -4.01 13.49
C LEU A 235 -11.08 -4.38 14.02
N LYS A 236 -11.17 -5.25 15.01
CA LYS A 236 -12.44 -5.54 15.72
C LYS A 236 -12.87 -4.45 16.70
N GLN A 237 -12.04 -3.43 16.89
CA GLN A 237 -12.31 -2.31 17.80
C GLN A 237 -12.42 -1.01 17.00
N PRO A 238 -13.17 -0.03 17.50
CA PRO A 238 -13.18 1.33 16.92
C PRO A 238 -11.76 1.90 16.85
N PRO A 239 -11.51 2.82 15.90
CA PRO A 239 -10.24 3.51 15.81
C PRO A 239 -9.93 4.19 17.14
N SER A 240 -8.73 4.00 17.67
CA SER A 240 -8.33 4.62 18.93
C SER A 240 -7.01 5.35 18.78
N LYS A 241 -6.94 6.56 19.35
CA LYS A 241 -5.68 7.32 19.46
C LYS A 241 -4.72 6.65 20.43
N GLY A 242 -3.41 6.87 20.27
CA GLY A 242 -2.41 6.48 21.25
C GLY A 242 -2.05 4.99 21.32
N VAL A 243 -2.48 4.20 20.34
CA VAL A 243 -2.10 2.76 20.24
C VAL A 243 -0.58 2.58 20.16
N ARG A 244 0.08 3.48 19.50
CA ARG A 244 1.52 3.71 19.51
C ARG A 244 1.73 5.21 19.65
N ASP A 245 2.52 5.60 20.62
CA ASP A 245 2.87 6.99 20.88
C ASP A 245 4.38 7.07 21.08
N TRP A 246 5.07 7.60 20.09
CA TRP A 246 6.51 7.72 20.11
C TRP A 246 7.01 8.57 21.29
N ARG A 247 6.20 9.52 21.77
CA ARG A 247 6.58 10.40 22.88
C ARG A 247 6.79 9.63 24.18
N THR A 248 6.06 8.55 24.38
CA THR A 248 6.09 7.74 25.60
C THR A 248 6.77 6.39 25.42
N GLN A 249 6.83 5.86 24.18
CA GLN A 249 7.26 4.49 23.91
C GLN A 249 8.61 4.41 23.17
N MET A 250 9.11 5.51 22.59
CA MET A 250 10.38 5.51 21.86
C MET A 250 11.47 6.16 22.72
N PRO A 251 12.63 5.51 22.89
CA PRO A 251 13.79 6.12 23.57
C PRO A 251 14.22 7.42 22.89
N ALA A 252 14.64 8.42 23.64
CA ALA A 252 15.05 9.72 23.09
C ALA A 252 16.18 9.60 22.05
N THR A 253 17.09 8.65 22.19
CA THR A 253 18.13 8.33 21.22
C THR A 253 17.54 7.87 19.88
N ASP A 254 16.49 7.07 19.90
CA ASP A 254 15.82 6.55 18.72
C ASP A 254 14.96 7.64 18.04
N VAL A 255 14.31 8.51 18.85
CA VAL A 255 13.62 9.71 18.35
C VAL A 255 14.62 10.59 17.60
N SER A 256 15.76 10.90 18.24
CA SER A 256 16.82 11.70 17.62
C SER A 256 17.33 11.07 16.33
N ALA A 257 17.59 9.76 16.32
CA ALA A 257 18.06 9.03 15.14
C ALA A 257 17.03 9.06 13.98
N PHE A 258 15.74 8.92 14.31
CA PHE A 258 14.66 9.01 13.33
C PHE A 258 14.55 10.44 12.75
N GLU A 259 14.50 11.46 13.63
CA GLU A 259 14.35 12.86 13.24
C GLU A 259 15.57 13.38 12.48
N HIS A 260 16.75 12.86 12.76
CA HIS A 260 17.96 13.15 12.01
C HIS A 260 17.82 12.76 10.52
N VAL A 261 17.15 11.64 10.23
CA VAL A 261 16.91 11.14 8.88
C VAL A 261 15.71 11.81 8.22
N ALA A 262 14.61 11.98 8.94
CA ALA A 262 13.31 12.33 8.38
C ALA A 262 12.66 13.58 9.00
N GLY A 263 13.37 14.31 9.84
CA GLY A 263 12.79 15.44 10.59
C GLY A 263 12.33 16.61 9.75
N ASP A 264 12.96 16.88 8.62
CA ASP A 264 12.49 17.88 7.65
C ASP A 264 11.13 17.47 7.06
N LEU A 265 10.99 16.22 6.59
CA LEU A 265 9.74 15.74 6.05
C LEU A 265 8.63 15.64 7.12
N LEU A 266 8.98 15.27 8.37
CA LEU A 266 8.01 15.33 9.48
C LEU A 266 7.45 16.74 9.65
N ARG A 267 8.31 17.76 9.66
CA ARG A 267 7.87 19.16 9.77
C ARG A 267 7.05 19.64 8.56
N ASP A 268 7.46 19.26 7.35
CA ASP A 268 6.71 19.58 6.12
C ASP A 268 5.29 18.96 6.13
N LEU A 269 5.11 17.86 6.84
CA LEU A 269 3.83 17.19 7.05
C LEU A 269 3.07 17.67 8.30
N GLY A 270 3.61 18.68 9.01
CA GLY A 270 2.99 19.25 10.20
C GLY A 270 3.11 18.40 11.46
N TYR A 271 4.09 17.47 11.51
CA TYR A 271 4.41 16.74 12.74
C TYR A 271 5.42 17.52 13.59
N GLU A 272 5.20 17.55 14.89
CA GLU A 272 6.17 18.11 15.84
C GLU A 272 7.49 17.33 15.81
N THR A 273 8.60 18.01 15.98
CA THR A 273 9.92 17.39 16.12
C THR A 273 10.59 17.88 17.41
N SER A 274 11.30 16.96 18.09
CA SER A 274 12.01 17.25 19.34
C SER A 274 13.33 17.98 19.13
N HIS A 275 13.88 17.92 17.91
CA HIS A 275 15.18 18.50 17.58
C HIS A 275 15.06 19.53 16.46
N PRO A 276 15.83 20.64 16.53
CA PRO A 276 15.93 21.59 15.44
C PRO A 276 16.54 20.92 14.19
N PRO A 277 16.39 21.54 13.00
CA PRO A 277 17.02 21.04 11.79
C PRO A 277 18.55 20.98 11.97
N ASP A 278 19.12 19.78 12.01
CA ASP A 278 20.55 19.59 12.15
C ASP A 278 21.24 19.46 10.77
N VAL A 279 22.33 20.21 10.60
CA VAL A 279 23.14 20.21 9.36
C VAL A 279 23.90 18.89 9.21
N ALA A 280 24.33 18.27 10.32
CA ALA A 280 25.01 16.99 10.34
C ALA A 280 24.11 15.85 9.78
N GLY A 281 22.78 15.97 9.92
CA GLY A 281 21.80 15.05 9.33
C GLY A 281 21.88 14.91 7.81
N ARG A 282 22.40 15.87 7.09
CA ARG A 282 22.48 15.80 5.62
C ARG A 282 23.48 14.75 5.16
N ALA A 283 24.63 14.63 5.79
CA ALA A 283 25.64 13.64 5.42
C ALA A 283 25.15 12.21 5.73
N GLN A 284 24.55 12.03 6.90
CA GLN A 284 23.97 10.73 7.30
C GLN A 284 22.77 10.38 6.43
N ARG A 285 21.91 11.34 6.07
CA ARG A 285 20.84 11.15 5.08
C ARG A 285 21.38 10.73 3.73
N ALA A 286 22.37 11.41 3.19
CA ALA A 286 22.99 11.06 1.92
C ALA A 286 23.57 9.64 1.94
N TRP A 287 24.15 9.23 3.06
CA TRP A 287 24.64 7.86 3.23
C TRP A 287 23.50 6.83 3.22
N TYR A 288 22.41 7.09 3.94
CA TYR A 288 21.24 6.21 3.95
C TYR A 288 20.52 6.18 2.60
N ASP A 289 20.36 7.33 1.94
CA ASP A 289 19.75 7.43 0.61
C ASP A 289 20.59 6.66 -0.43
N THR A 290 21.92 6.79 -0.36
CA THR A 290 22.85 6.05 -1.23
C THR A 290 22.75 4.55 -0.98
N ARG A 291 22.68 4.14 0.28
CA ARG A 291 22.51 2.73 0.66
C ARG A 291 21.15 2.19 0.20
N ALA A 292 20.07 2.97 0.34
CA ALA A 292 18.74 2.61 -0.14
C ALA A 292 18.69 2.49 -1.68
N LEU A 293 19.40 3.39 -2.38
CA LEU A 293 19.49 3.37 -3.85
C LEU A 293 20.33 2.16 -4.34
N ALA A 294 21.47 1.93 -3.74
CA ALA A 294 22.32 0.77 -4.03
C ALA A 294 21.56 -0.53 -3.79
N TRP A 295 20.80 -0.56 -2.73
CA TRP A 295 19.96 -1.70 -2.38
C TRP A 295 18.80 -1.92 -3.37
N ARG A 296 18.11 -0.85 -3.82
CA ARG A 296 17.09 -0.94 -4.88
C ARG A 296 17.68 -1.51 -6.16
N GLY A 297 18.88 -1.05 -6.54
CA GLY A 297 19.62 -1.57 -7.69
C GLY A 297 19.97 -3.05 -7.54
N ALA A 298 20.51 -3.45 -6.40
CA ALA A 298 20.85 -4.84 -6.10
C ALA A 298 19.61 -5.75 -6.08
N SER A 299 18.51 -5.30 -5.47
CA SER A 299 17.25 -6.04 -5.45
C SER A 299 16.66 -6.21 -6.84
N PHE A 300 16.70 -5.17 -7.65
CA PHE A 300 16.26 -5.21 -9.04
C PHE A 300 17.10 -6.21 -9.85
N ALA A 301 18.43 -6.18 -9.71
CA ALA A 301 19.33 -7.10 -10.38
C ALA A 301 19.14 -8.55 -9.92
N LEU A 302 18.99 -8.77 -8.60
CA LEU A 302 18.74 -10.11 -8.03
C LEU A 302 17.41 -10.71 -8.53
N ARG A 303 16.33 -9.94 -8.53
CA ARG A 303 15.02 -10.41 -9.02
C ARG A 303 15.03 -10.75 -10.52
N ARG A 304 15.94 -10.17 -11.28
CA ARG A 304 16.15 -10.47 -12.70
C ARG A 304 17.13 -11.62 -12.92
N SER A 305 17.88 -12.03 -11.91
CA SER A 305 18.82 -13.13 -12.05
C SER A 305 18.10 -14.47 -12.29
N PHE A 306 18.65 -15.28 -13.21
CA PHE A 306 18.11 -16.62 -13.53
C PHE A 306 18.02 -17.52 -12.28
N LEU A 307 19.02 -17.45 -11.40
CA LEU A 307 19.07 -18.25 -10.18
C LEU A 307 17.97 -17.86 -9.18
N TRP A 308 17.68 -16.57 -9.06
CA TRP A 308 16.62 -16.09 -8.17
C TRP A 308 15.25 -16.49 -8.71
N ARG A 309 14.99 -16.30 -10.02
CA ARG A 309 13.74 -16.69 -10.68
C ARG A 309 13.46 -18.19 -10.58
N ARG A 310 14.51 -19.01 -10.62
CA ARG A 310 14.40 -20.47 -10.48
C ARG A 310 14.05 -20.89 -9.05
N ARG A 311 14.54 -20.17 -8.03
CA ARG A 311 14.28 -20.44 -6.60
C ARG A 311 12.98 -19.81 -6.08
N HIS A 312 12.54 -18.76 -6.75
CA HIS A 312 11.32 -18.01 -6.41
C HIS A 312 10.46 -17.95 -7.67
N PRO A 313 9.78 -19.05 -8.05
CA PRO A 313 8.82 -19.00 -9.13
C PRO A 313 7.80 -17.92 -8.83
N VAL A 314 7.52 -17.09 -9.83
CA VAL A 314 6.92 -15.76 -9.74
C VAL A 314 5.57 -15.69 -9.02
N LEU A 315 5.00 -16.83 -8.65
CA LEU A 315 3.62 -16.97 -8.21
C LEU A 315 3.43 -17.73 -6.91
N ARG A 316 4.45 -17.85 -6.09
CA ARG A 316 4.27 -18.21 -4.67
C ARG A 316 4.31 -16.90 -3.88
N GLY A 317 3.11 -16.43 -3.56
CA GLY A 317 2.84 -15.27 -2.74
C GLY A 317 3.31 -15.41 -1.31
#